data_bfca1a379b941aceaa99ba39faeadfc1
#
_entry.id   bfca1a379b941aceaa99ba39faeadfc1
#
_cell.length_a   1.000
_cell.length_b   1.000
_cell.length_c   1.000
_cell.angle_alpha   90.00
_cell.angle_beta   90.00
_cell.angle_gamma   90.00
#
_symmetry.space_group_name_H-M   'P 1'
#
loop_
_entity.id
_entity.type
_entity.pdbx_description
1 polymer ?
#
loop_
_entity_poly.entity_id
_entity_poly.type
_entity_poly.pdbx_seq_one_letter_code
_entity_poly.pdbx_strand_id
1 'polypeptide(L)'
;MDFNFTEEQTMIRDSLARLIKDQYDFDTRRKVVASKEGWRPKMWAQFAELGLLAAPFSEEDGGLGGGPIDAMVVMEEFGKGLVVEPFLQTVVIGGGFLKRGSDAQKAEHLAPLIAGERVFAFAYAEPKGRYNLADLETTAKKDGSGWKISGHKAVVVGAPWASHLIVTARTAGGRRDAKGIGVFIVPKDAKGVSTRDYPTVDGRRASEVHFDNVSVGADAVIGDAGNGLPLIERVTDEAIAALCAEACGAMKVAQNMTVEYSRTRKQFGTPIGKFQVLQHKMVDMFMEAEQSVSMTYMATLKLDEDEVTRKKAASAAKVRIGQAGRFVGQNA
;
A
#
# COMPACT_ATOMS: atom_id res chain seq x y z
N MET A 1 1.64 -28.15 -2.34
CA MET A 1 1.62 -26.78 -1.83
C MET A 1 0.25 -26.61 -1.16
N ASP A 2 0.21 -26.32 0.11
CA ASP A 2 -1.05 -26.09 0.83
C ASP A 2 -1.41 -24.59 0.66
N PHE A 3 -2.63 -24.31 0.21
CA PHE A 3 -3.16 -22.97 0.00
C PHE A 3 -4.16 -22.57 1.10
N ASN A 4 -4.32 -23.40 2.13
CA ASN A 4 -5.17 -23.08 3.25
C ASN A 4 -4.50 -22.03 4.15
N PHE A 5 -5.27 -21.09 4.62
CA PHE A 5 -4.83 -20.14 5.65
C PHE A 5 -4.66 -20.85 6.99
N THR A 6 -3.72 -20.39 7.81
CA THR A 6 -3.59 -20.83 9.20
C THR A 6 -4.80 -20.42 10.03
N GLU A 7 -4.93 -20.97 11.23
CA GLU A 7 -6.00 -20.58 12.15
C GLU A 7 -5.91 -19.09 12.49
N GLU A 8 -4.70 -18.57 12.73
CA GLU A 8 -4.47 -17.14 13.02
C GLU A 8 -4.87 -16.26 11.83
N GLN A 9 -4.48 -16.61 10.61
CA GLN A 9 -4.84 -15.88 9.40
C GLN A 9 -6.36 -15.88 9.17
N THR A 10 -7.01 -17.00 9.46
CA THR A 10 -8.47 -17.13 9.39
C THR A 10 -9.14 -16.25 10.46
N MET A 11 -8.62 -16.22 11.69
CA MET A 11 -9.12 -15.36 12.76
C MET A 11 -8.97 -13.87 12.43
N ILE A 12 -7.83 -13.46 11.89
CA ILE A 12 -7.59 -12.08 11.42
C ILE A 12 -8.63 -11.72 10.35
N ARG A 13 -8.78 -12.54 9.31
CA ARG A 13 -9.75 -12.33 8.23
C ARG A 13 -11.17 -12.18 8.76
N ASP A 14 -11.64 -13.12 9.59
CA ASP A 14 -13.02 -13.15 10.07
C ASP A 14 -13.32 -12.01 11.05
N SER A 15 -12.34 -11.61 11.86
CA SER A 15 -12.46 -10.46 12.77
C SER A 15 -12.53 -9.15 11.99
N LEU A 16 -11.67 -9.01 10.97
CA LEU A 16 -11.63 -7.83 10.12
C LEU A 16 -12.89 -7.72 9.24
N ALA A 17 -13.38 -8.84 8.69
CA ALA A 17 -14.62 -8.87 7.92
C ALA A 17 -15.82 -8.40 8.76
N ARG A 18 -15.91 -8.82 10.05
CA ARG A 18 -16.93 -8.32 10.99
C ARG A 18 -16.78 -6.85 11.25
N LEU A 19 -15.58 -6.39 11.55
CA LEU A 19 -15.31 -4.97 11.81
C LEU A 19 -15.74 -4.08 10.64
N ILE A 20 -15.36 -4.48 9.40
CA ILE A 20 -15.73 -3.77 8.19
C ILE A 20 -17.25 -3.75 8.01
N LYS A 21 -17.91 -4.89 8.15
CA LYS A 21 -19.36 -5.00 8.02
C LYS A 21 -20.09 -4.09 9.03
N ASP A 22 -19.61 -4.03 10.28
CA ASP A 22 -20.30 -3.35 11.36
C ASP A 22 -20.00 -1.84 11.42
N GLN A 23 -18.81 -1.42 10.98
CA GLN A 23 -18.32 -0.06 11.18
C GLN A 23 -17.84 0.65 9.90
N TYR A 24 -17.81 -0.05 8.74
CA TYR A 24 -17.23 0.48 7.51
C TYR A 24 -18.15 0.27 6.29
N ASP A 25 -19.47 0.47 6.49
CA ASP A 25 -20.40 0.47 5.38
C ASP A 25 -20.11 1.62 4.40
N PHE A 26 -20.65 1.52 3.18
CA PHE A 26 -20.35 2.47 2.11
C PHE A 26 -20.76 3.92 2.43
N ASP A 27 -21.86 4.12 3.16
CA ASP A 27 -22.31 5.45 3.55
C ASP A 27 -21.41 6.06 4.62
N THR A 28 -20.95 5.25 5.58
CA THR A 28 -19.92 5.64 6.55
C THR A 28 -18.61 6.01 5.84
N ARG A 29 -18.14 5.18 4.90
CA ARG A 29 -16.97 5.49 4.09
C ARG A 29 -17.12 6.82 3.34
N ARG A 30 -18.25 7.07 2.69
CA ARG A 30 -18.51 8.34 1.99
C ARG A 30 -18.40 9.56 2.92
N LYS A 31 -18.94 9.47 4.14
CA LYS A 31 -18.83 10.52 5.16
C LYS A 31 -17.37 10.74 5.58
N VAL A 32 -16.61 9.67 5.78
CA VAL A 32 -15.18 9.72 6.12
C VAL A 32 -14.38 10.42 5.03
N VAL A 33 -14.54 10.00 3.78
CA VAL A 33 -13.83 10.58 2.62
C VAL A 33 -14.16 12.07 2.44
N ALA A 34 -15.43 12.47 2.69
CA ALA A 34 -15.87 13.85 2.62
C ALA A 34 -15.44 14.70 3.83
N SER A 35 -15.00 14.09 4.92
CA SER A 35 -14.55 14.82 6.12
C SER A 35 -13.26 15.60 5.85
N LYS A 36 -12.95 16.57 6.72
CA LYS A 36 -11.70 17.33 6.65
C LYS A 36 -10.47 16.42 6.77
N GLU A 37 -10.54 15.47 7.69
CA GLU A 37 -9.47 14.52 7.98
C GLU A 37 -9.27 13.50 6.85
N GLY A 38 -10.36 13.05 6.21
CA GLY A 38 -10.38 12.07 5.12
C GLY A 38 -10.06 10.64 5.56
N TRP A 39 -9.94 10.38 6.87
CA TRP A 39 -9.72 9.08 7.51
C TRP A 39 -10.22 9.09 8.95
N ARG A 40 -10.15 7.97 9.65
CA ARG A 40 -10.58 7.85 11.05
C ARG A 40 -9.42 7.42 11.95
N PRO A 41 -8.77 8.35 12.70
CA PRO A 41 -7.74 8.01 13.68
C PRO A 41 -8.18 6.96 14.70
N LYS A 42 -9.46 6.98 15.11
CA LYS A 42 -10.02 5.96 16.02
C LYS A 42 -10.06 4.56 15.39
N MET A 43 -10.34 4.46 14.09
CA MET A 43 -10.30 3.19 13.38
C MET A 43 -8.86 2.67 13.25
N TRP A 44 -7.91 3.57 13.01
CA TRP A 44 -6.50 3.23 12.99
C TRP A 44 -6.00 2.68 14.33
N ALA A 45 -6.38 3.33 15.45
CA ALA A 45 -6.09 2.83 16.79
C ALA A 45 -6.72 1.44 17.02
N GLN A 46 -7.96 1.24 16.57
CA GLN A 46 -8.62 -0.06 16.65
C GLN A 46 -7.92 -1.13 15.80
N PHE A 47 -7.36 -0.79 14.65
CA PHE A 47 -6.51 -1.73 13.88
C PHE A 47 -5.26 -2.13 14.66
N ALA A 48 -4.63 -1.20 15.38
CA ALA A 48 -3.50 -1.49 16.25
C ALA A 48 -3.90 -2.42 17.42
N GLU A 49 -5.01 -2.10 18.12
CA GLU A 49 -5.54 -2.91 19.22
C GLU A 49 -5.89 -4.34 18.80
N LEU A 50 -6.37 -4.53 17.57
CA LEU A 50 -6.65 -5.84 16.98
C LEU A 50 -5.40 -6.57 16.48
N GLY A 51 -4.21 -5.98 16.62
CA GLY A 51 -2.96 -6.56 16.17
C GLY A 51 -2.75 -6.53 14.64
N LEU A 52 -3.64 -5.88 13.88
CA LEU A 52 -3.54 -5.86 12.40
C LEU A 52 -2.27 -5.18 11.90
N LEU A 53 -1.78 -4.16 12.62
CA LEU A 53 -0.55 -3.46 12.27
C LEU A 53 0.70 -4.29 12.59
N ALA A 54 0.60 -5.22 13.55
CA ALA A 54 1.66 -6.13 13.96
C ALA A 54 1.70 -7.42 13.12
N ALA A 55 0.56 -7.82 12.56
CA ALA A 55 0.39 -9.11 11.90
C ALA A 55 1.44 -9.42 10.81
N PRO A 56 1.87 -8.47 9.94
CA PRO A 56 2.84 -8.76 8.88
C PRO A 56 4.31 -8.80 9.34
N PHE A 57 4.61 -8.63 10.61
CA PHE A 57 5.98 -8.57 11.12
C PHE A 57 6.35 -9.80 11.94
N SER A 58 7.63 -10.19 11.89
CA SER A 58 8.19 -11.25 12.71
C SER A 58 8.15 -10.88 14.20
N GLU A 59 8.22 -11.87 15.09
CA GLU A 59 8.34 -11.62 16.54
C GLU A 59 9.61 -10.83 16.89
N GLU A 60 10.70 -11.07 16.16
CA GLU A 60 11.97 -10.34 16.31
C GLU A 60 11.82 -8.84 15.99
N ASP A 61 10.93 -8.51 15.06
CA ASP A 61 10.58 -7.13 14.70
C ASP A 61 9.48 -6.52 15.59
N GLY A 62 9.03 -7.26 16.64
CA GLY A 62 7.95 -6.84 17.54
C GLY A 62 6.54 -7.12 17.01
N GLY A 63 6.40 -7.95 15.97
CA GLY A 63 5.13 -8.37 15.39
C GLY A 63 4.58 -9.67 15.96
N LEU A 64 3.63 -10.26 15.25
CA LEU A 64 2.93 -11.49 15.63
C LEU A 64 3.50 -12.76 14.94
N GLY A 65 4.68 -12.68 14.34
CA GLY A 65 5.31 -13.81 13.65
C GLY A 65 4.83 -14.04 12.23
N GLY A 66 4.01 -13.14 11.69
CA GLY A 66 3.48 -13.23 10.33
C GLY A 66 4.40 -12.66 9.25
N GLY A 67 3.85 -12.47 8.06
CA GLY A 67 4.61 -12.04 6.90
C GLY A 67 3.74 -11.52 5.74
N PRO A 68 4.21 -11.69 4.49
CA PRO A 68 3.49 -11.18 3.33
C PRO A 68 2.08 -11.77 3.13
N ILE A 69 1.83 -13.01 3.58
CA ILE A 69 0.51 -13.62 3.49
C ILE A 69 -0.47 -12.92 4.43
N ASP A 70 -0.02 -12.54 5.62
CA ASP A 70 -0.85 -11.82 6.60
C ASP A 70 -1.21 -10.42 6.09
N ALA A 71 -0.24 -9.73 5.47
CA ALA A 71 -0.51 -8.46 4.77
C ALA A 71 -1.51 -8.65 3.62
N MET A 72 -1.42 -9.74 2.85
CA MET A 72 -2.35 -10.08 1.76
C MET A 72 -3.77 -10.28 2.30
N VAL A 73 -3.93 -11.04 3.39
CA VAL A 73 -5.24 -11.28 4.04
C VAL A 73 -5.89 -9.97 4.50
N VAL A 74 -5.12 -9.13 5.20
CA VAL A 74 -5.62 -7.82 5.66
C VAL A 74 -6.02 -6.94 4.48
N MET A 75 -5.17 -6.85 3.44
CA MET A 75 -5.42 -5.99 2.29
C MET A 75 -6.60 -6.47 1.44
N GLU A 76 -6.83 -7.78 1.32
CA GLU A 76 -8.03 -8.29 0.63
C GLU A 76 -9.32 -7.85 1.35
N GLU A 77 -9.36 -7.96 2.69
CA GLU A 77 -10.52 -7.49 3.45
C GLU A 77 -10.69 -5.96 3.37
N PHE A 78 -9.59 -5.20 3.41
CA PHE A 78 -9.65 -3.75 3.20
C PHE A 78 -10.19 -3.39 1.81
N GLY A 79 -9.85 -4.17 0.78
CA GLY A 79 -10.41 -4.02 -0.55
C GLY A 79 -11.94 -4.21 -0.58
N LYS A 80 -12.46 -5.17 0.19
CA LYS A 80 -13.91 -5.41 0.28
C LYS A 80 -14.67 -4.24 0.87
N GLY A 81 -14.06 -3.52 1.83
CA GLY A 81 -14.65 -2.33 2.46
C GLY A 81 -14.24 -1.01 1.81
N LEU A 82 -13.34 -1.02 0.83
CA LEU A 82 -12.70 0.17 0.28
C LEU A 82 -12.10 1.07 1.38
N VAL A 83 -11.39 0.46 2.33
CA VAL A 83 -10.80 1.11 3.50
C VAL A 83 -9.78 2.17 3.07
N VAL A 84 -9.82 3.37 3.70
CA VAL A 84 -8.95 4.50 3.31
C VAL A 84 -7.80 4.72 4.27
N GLU A 85 -7.82 4.13 5.44
CA GLU A 85 -6.74 4.20 6.43
C GLU A 85 -5.40 3.74 5.82
N PRO A 86 -4.27 4.38 6.16
CA PRO A 86 -3.02 4.28 5.42
C PRO A 86 -2.21 2.99 5.70
N PHE A 87 -2.85 1.82 5.70
CA PHE A 87 -2.20 0.55 5.98
C PHE A 87 -1.11 0.22 4.94
N LEU A 88 -1.43 0.34 3.65
CA LEU A 88 -0.45 0.10 2.59
C LEU A 88 0.77 1.00 2.75
N GLN A 89 0.55 2.31 2.95
CA GLN A 89 1.62 3.29 3.04
C GLN A 89 2.48 3.12 4.28
N THR A 90 1.84 2.84 5.41
CA THR A 90 2.49 2.78 6.73
C THR A 90 3.03 1.39 7.02
N VAL A 91 2.17 0.37 7.01
CA VAL A 91 2.54 -0.98 7.46
C VAL A 91 3.34 -1.70 6.38
N VAL A 92 2.81 -1.77 5.16
CA VAL A 92 3.48 -2.54 4.09
C VAL A 92 4.73 -1.82 3.60
N ILE A 93 4.61 -0.54 3.21
CA ILE A 93 5.73 0.20 2.63
C ILE A 93 6.65 0.73 3.73
N GLY A 94 6.13 1.52 4.67
CA GLY A 94 6.90 2.07 5.79
C GLY A 94 7.58 0.98 6.59
N GLY A 95 6.82 -0.01 7.06
CA GLY A 95 7.33 -1.16 7.77
C GLY A 95 8.28 -2.01 6.94
N GLY A 96 8.03 -2.15 5.62
CA GLY A 96 8.92 -2.83 4.68
C GLY A 96 10.32 -2.23 4.62
N PHE A 97 10.43 -0.90 4.68
CA PHE A 97 11.72 -0.21 4.79
C PHE A 97 12.32 -0.37 6.19
N LEU A 98 11.53 -0.11 7.24
CA LEU A 98 12.01 -0.04 8.62
C LEU A 98 12.51 -1.40 9.15
N LYS A 99 11.86 -2.52 8.81
CA LYS A 99 12.34 -3.86 9.20
C LYS A 99 13.73 -4.21 8.63
N ARG A 100 14.18 -3.46 7.63
CA ARG A 100 15.51 -3.57 7.01
C ARG A 100 16.46 -2.44 7.43
N GLY A 101 16.04 -1.60 8.35
CA GLY A 101 16.84 -0.58 9.00
C GLY A 101 17.74 -1.14 10.10
N SER A 102 18.48 -0.26 10.77
CA SER A 102 19.27 -0.60 11.96
C SER A 102 18.37 -0.88 13.16
N ASP A 103 18.90 -1.57 14.18
CA ASP A 103 18.15 -1.84 15.41
C ASP A 103 17.66 -0.54 16.09
N ALA A 104 18.47 0.52 16.05
CA ALA A 104 18.07 1.85 16.53
C ALA A 104 16.86 2.38 15.75
N GLN A 105 16.86 2.27 14.41
CA GLN A 105 15.73 2.69 13.58
C GLN A 105 14.48 1.83 13.81
N LYS A 106 14.64 0.52 14.02
CA LYS A 106 13.52 -0.36 14.39
C LYS A 106 12.91 0.06 15.73
N ALA A 107 13.73 0.24 16.75
CA ALA A 107 13.26 0.66 18.08
C ALA A 107 12.57 2.04 18.03
N GLU A 108 13.14 3.00 17.30
CA GLU A 108 12.62 4.37 17.24
C GLU A 108 11.39 4.50 16.35
N HIS A 109 11.29 3.73 15.25
CA HIS A 109 10.28 3.95 14.22
C HIS A 109 9.36 2.75 13.98
N LEU A 110 9.86 1.51 13.97
CA LEU A 110 9.04 0.34 13.67
C LEU A 110 8.14 -0.02 14.85
N ALA A 111 8.65 -0.01 16.07
CA ALA A 111 7.84 -0.30 17.25
C ALA A 111 6.67 0.68 17.43
N PRO A 112 6.84 2.02 17.33
CA PRO A 112 5.71 2.95 17.35
C PRO A 112 4.79 2.84 16.13
N LEU A 113 5.28 2.40 14.96
CA LEU A 113 4.43 2.10 13.81
C LEU A 113 3.49 0.93 14.12
N ILE A 114 4.03 -0.16 14.65
CA ILE A 114 3.26 -1.35 15.06
C ILE A 114 2.22 -1.00 16.13
N ALA A 115 2.56 -0.11 17.06
CA ALA A 115 1.64 0.41 18.06
C ALA A 115 0.56 1.37 17.49
N GLY A 116 0.65 1.74 16.20
CA GLY A 116 -0.27 2.69 15.57
C GLY A 116 -0.01 4.17 15.90
N GLU A 117 1.07 4.47 16.60
CA GLU A 117 1.45 5.82 17.05
C GLU A 117 2.13 6.65 15.94
N ARG A 118 2.75 5.97 14.97
CA ARG A 118 3.41 6.61 13.83
C ARG A 118 2.81 6.18 12.50
N VAL A 119 2.55 7.15 11.66
CA VAL A 119 2.09 6.96 10.29
C VAL A 119 3.18 7.39 9.33
N PHE A 120 3.47 6.56 8.33
CA PHE A 120 4.49 6.81 7.32
C PHE A 120 3.86 7.00 5.94
N ALA A 121 4.52 7.80 5.10
CA ALA A 121 4.21 7.92 3.69
C ALA A 121 5.48 7.83 2.84
N PHE A 122 5.38 7.21 1.66
CA PHE A 122 6.52 7.00 0.77
C PHE A 122 6.60 8.08 -0.29
N ALA A 123 7.59 8.94 -0.15
CA ALA A 123 7.89 10.07 -1.03
C ALA A 123 8.94 9.68 -2.08
N TYR A 124 8.51 8.95 -3.13
CA TYR A 124 9.38 8.50 -4.22
C TYR A 124 9.09 9.22 -5.54
N ALA A 125 7.82 9.38 -5.88
CA ALA A 125 7.42 9.89 -7.17
C ALA A 125 7.79 11.36 -7.36
N GLU A 126 8.25 11.71 -8.56
CA GLU A 126 8.55 13.08 -8.96
C GLU A 126 7.78 13.47 -10.22
N PRO A 127 7.50 14.76 -10.47
CA PRO A 127 6.64 15.20 -11.57
C PRO A 127 7.04 14.64 -12.95
N LYS A 128 8.34 14.39 -13.18
CA LYS A 128 8.86 13.89 -14.45
C LYS A 128 9.33 12.44 -14.43
N GLY A 129 9.35 11.80 -13.25
CA GLY A 129 9.93 10.45 -13.06
C GLY A 129 9.05 9.32 -13.57
N ARG A 130 7.74 9.55 -13.68
CA ARG A 130 6.74 8.53 -14.04
C ARG A 130 6.89 7.27 -13.19
N TYR A 131 7.14 6.11 -13.83
CA TYR A 131 7.23 4.79 -13.18
C TYR A 131 8.66 4.31 -12.94
N ASN A 132 9.68 5.10 -13.29
CA ASN A 132 11.08 4.74 -13.11
C ASN A 132 11.54 5.16 -11.70
N LEU A 133 11.75 4.18 -10.83
CA LEU A 133 12.18 4.39 -9.44
C LEU A 133 13.58 5.02 -9.32
N ALA A 134 14.41 4.92 -10.36
CA ALA A 134 15.73 5.52 -10.40
C ALA A 134 15.73 6.95 -10.96
N ASP A 135 14.62 7.44 -11.55
CA ASP A 135 14.55 8.77 -12.15
C ASP A 135 14.27 9.84 -11.08
N LEU A 136 15.35 10.36 -10.47
CA LEU A 136 15.29 11.25 -9.31
C LEU A 136 16.03 12.57 -9.58
N GLU A 137 15.32 13.69 -9.42
CA GLU A 137 15.85 15.06 -9.38
C GLU A 137 16.08 15.56 -7.93
N THR A 138 15.33 15.02 -6.95
CA THR A 138 15.55 15.28 -5.52
C THR A 138 16.94 14.83 -5.12
N THR A 139 17.71 15.69 -4.47
CA THR A 139 19.11 15.43 -4.07
C THR A 139 19.26 15.37 -2.55
N ALA A 140 20.19 14.54 -2.09
CA ALA A 140 20.68 14.53 -0.72
C ALA A 140 22.20 14.75 -0.74
N LYS A 141 22.66 15.85 -0.18
CA LYS A 141 24.09 16.21 -0.12
C LYS A 141 24.60 16.04 1.30
N LYS A 142 25.82 15.51 1.44
CA LYS A 142 26.50 15.44 2.76
C LYS A 142 26.63 16.85 3.37
N ASP A 143 26.29 16.93 4.67
CA ASP A 143 26.43 18.14 5.48
C ASP A 143 26.94 17.73 6.86
N GLY A 144 28.25 17.85 7.09
CA GLY A 144 28.91 17.29 8.25
C GLY A 144 28.71 15.78 8.35
N SER A 145 28.20 15.31 9.49
CA SER A 145 27.84 13.88 9.69
C SER A 145 26.49 13.50 9.08
N GLY A 146 25.62 14.49 8.78
CA GLY A 146 24.26 14.29 8.27
C GLY A 146 24.13 14.56 6.77
N TRP A 147 22.91 14.92 6.37
CA TRP A 147 22.52 15.17 4.99
C TRP A 147 21.59 16.38 4.88
N LYS A 148 21.67 17.08 3.75
CA LYS A 148 20.70 18.10 3.32
C LYS A 148 19.92 17.60 2.11
N ILE A 149 18.59 17.55 2.24
CA ILE A 149 17.68 17.09 1.19
C ILE A 149 17.02 18.29 0.55
N SER A 150 17.04 18.34 -0.79
CA SER A 150 16.36 19.39 -1.58
C SER A 150 15.69 18.78 -2.80
N GLY A 151 14.44 19.14 -3.06
CA GLY A 151 13.69 18.63 -4.22
C GLY A 151 12.19 18.69 -4.05
N HIS A 152 11.48 17.98 -4.94
CA HIS A 152 10.03 17.95 -4.99
C HIS A 152 9.52 16.53 -5.24
N LYS A 153 8.66 16.05 -4.36
CA LYS A 153 7.94 14.78 -4.50
C LYS A 153 6.47 15.04 -4.78
N ALA A 154 5.96 14.39 -5.81
CA ALA A 154 4.58 14.54 -6.27
C ALA A 154 3.73 13.32 -5.85
N VAL A 155 2.45 13.56 -5.60
CA VAL A 155 1.45 12.51 -5.32
C VAL A 155 1.90 11.57 -4.18
N VAL A 156 2.40 12.15 -3.08
CA VAL A 156 2.78 11.37 -1.91
C VAL A 156 1.52 10.95 -1.15
N VAL A 157 1.03 9.74 -1.45
CA VAL A 157 -0.21 9.20 -0.87
C VAL A 157 -0.03 8.96 0.62
N GLY A 158 -0.99 9.42 1.43
CA GLY A 158 -0.96 9.31 2.89
C GLY A 158 -0.14 10.40 3.59
N ALA A 159 0.58 11.25 2.85
CA ALA A 159 1.40 12.29 3.45
C ALA A 159 0.62 13.28 4.36
N PRO A 160 -0.64 13.66 4.07
CA PRO A 160 -1.41 14.50 4.99
C PRO A 160 -1.50 13.91 6.40
N TRP A 161 -1.56 12.59 6.52
CA TRP A 161 -1.72 11.86 7.79
C TRP A 161 -0.40 11.42 8.42
N ALA A 162 0.68 11.41 7.63
CA ALA A 162 1.97 10.92 8.05
C ALA A 162 2.64 11.86 9.07
N SER A 163 3.32 11.28 10.06
CA SER A 163 4.28 11.97 10.92
C SER A 163 5.68 11.99 10.30
N HIS A 164 6.01 10.94 9.51
CA HIS A 164 7.32 10.77 8.88
C HIS A 164 7.16 10.39 7.41
N LEU A 165 8.12 10.83 6.61
CA LEU A 165 8.23 10.51 5.20
C LEU A 165 9.43 9.60 4.98
N ILE A 166 9.27 8.55 4.17
CA ILE A 166 10.40 7.81 3.62
C ILE A 166 10.69 8.42 2.25
N VAL A 167 11.84 9.06 2.14
CA VAL A 167 12.21 9.89 0.98
C VAL A 167 13.34 9.23 0.21
N THR A 168 13.17 9.07 -1.10
CA THR A 168 14.25 8.67 -2.00
C THR A 168 14.94 9.91 -2.54
N ALA A 169 16.27 9.94 -2.52
CA ALA A 169 17.04 11.08 -3.03
C ALA A 169 18.35 10.64 -3.69
N ARG A 170 18.80 11.44 -4.65
CA ARG A 170 20.05 11.26 -5.36
C ARG A 170 21.21 11.75 -4.48
N THR A 171 22.11 10.85 -4.11
CA THR A 171 23.33 11.16 -3.33
C THR A 171 24.57 11.30 -4.22
N ALA A 172 24.57 10.67 -5.39
CA ALA A 172 25.65 10.72 -6.37
C ALA A 172 25.15 10.29 -7.76
N GLY A 173 25.99 10.50 -8.78
CA GLY A 173 25.71 10.07 -10.16
C GLY A 173 24.68 10.91 -10.90
N GLY A 174 24.29 10.43 -12.08
CA GLY A 174 23.29 11.04 -12.94
C GLY A 174 21.86 10.72 -12.51
N ARG A 175 20.92 11.49 -13.02
CA ARG A 175 19.48 11.44 -12.68
C ARG A 175 18.87 10.03 -12.71
N ARG A 176 19.30 9.16 -13.65
CA ARG A 176 18.72 7.82 -13.89
C ARG A 176 19.67 6.67 -13.56
N ASP A 177 20.80 6.98 -12.95
CA ASP A 177 21.75 5.93 -12.57
C ASP A 177 21.13 5.04 -11.48
N ALA A 178 21.36 3.73 -11.58
CA ALA A 178 20.90 2.77 -10.58
C ALA A 178 21.61 2.94 -9.23
N LYS A 179 22.87 3.37 -9.25
CA LYS A 179 23.66 3.70 -8.06
C LYS A 179 23.53 5.17 -7.68
N GLY A 180 23.87 5.52 -6.45
CA GLY A 180 23.80 6.88 -5.95
C GLY A 180 22.38 7.29 -5.54
N ILE A 181 21.57 6.36 -5.08
CA ILE A 181 20.24 6.61 -4.49
C ILE A 181 20.29 6.23 -3.02
N GLY A 182 19.85 7.15 -2.16
CA GLY A 182 19.64 6.92 -0.74
C GLY A 182 18.15 6.92 -0.37
N VAL A 183 17.82 6.23 0.72
CA VAL A 183 16.50 6.22 1.34
C VAL A 183 16.62 6.86 2.72
N PHE A 184 15.78 7.85 3.00
CA PHE A 184 15.89 8.69 4.20
C PHE A 184 14.57 8.71 4.96
N ILE A 185 14.63 8.61 6.29
CA ILE A 185 13.51 8.91 7.19
C ILE A 185 13.55 10.42 7.46
N VAL A 186 12.46 11.12 7.13
CA VAL A 186 12.35 12.58 7.30
C VAL A 186 11.09 12.90 8.11
N PRO A 187 11.19 13.54 9.28
CA PRO A 187 10.02 14.07 9.97
C PRO A 187 9.27 15.05 9.06
N LYS A 188 7.95 14.93 8.97
CA LYS A 188 7.15 15.80 8.08
C LYS A 188 7.17 17.26 8.53
N ASP A 189 7.33 17.50 9.82
CA ASP A 189 7.42 18.83 10.43
C ASP A 189 8.85 19.41 10.45
N ALA A 190 9.83 18.71 9.86
CA ALA A 190 11.21 19.19 9.78
C ALA A 190 11.27 20.54 9.07
N LYS A 191 12.13 21.45 9.56
CA LYS A 191 12.33 22.75 8.94
C LYS A 191 12.77 22.60 7.49
N GLY A 192 12.04 23.26 6.58
CA GLY A 192 12.26 23.19 5.14
C GLY A 192 11.35 22.20 4.41
N VAL A 193 10.55 21.40 5.14
CA VAL A 193 9.48 20.60 4.53
C VAL A 193 8.23 21.46 4.40
N SER A 194 7.61 21.45 3.23
CA SER A 194 6.29 22.06 3.01
C SER A 194 5.41 21.13 2.17
N THR A 195 4.11 21.12 2.45
CA THR A 195 3.14 20.24 1.77
C THR A 195 1.99 21.05 1.18
N ARG A 196 1.46 20.54 0.07
CA ARG A 196 0.17 20.96 -0.47
C ARG A 196 -0.71 19.75 -0.60
N ASP A 197 -1.68 19.64 0.30
CA ASP A 197 -2.56 18.48 0.44
C ASP A 197 -3.76 18.56 -0.49
N TYR A 198 -4.21 17.40 -1.02
CA TYR A 198 -5.39 17.30 -1.87
C TYR A 198 -6.03 15.90 -1.79
N PRO A 199 -7.34 15.80 -2.09
CA PRO A 199 -8.01 14.50 -2.22
C PRO A 199 -7.64 13.84 -3.54
N THR A 200 -7.59 12.51 -3.54
CA THR A 200 -7.46 11.70 -4.76
C THR A 200 -8.82 11.12 -5.18
N VAL A 201 -8.95 10.68 -6.43
CA VAL A 201 -10.21 10.19 -6.98
C VAL A 201 -10.76 8.95 -6.26
N ASP A 202 -9.87 8.14 -5.69
CA ASP A 202 -10.21 6.95 -4.90
C ASP A 202 -10.63 7.26 -3.45
N GLY A 203 -10.66 8.53 -3.07
CA GLY A 203 -11.05 8.99 -1.74
C GLY A 203 -9.92 9.08 -0.73
N ARG A 204 -8.68 8.76 -1.11
CA ARG A 204 -7.50 8.94 -0.25
C ARG A 204 -7.04 10.40 -0.27
N ARG A 205 -5.98 10.68 0.47
CA ARG A 205 -5.30 11.98 0.49
C ARG A 205 -3.86 11.83 0.00
N ALA A 206 -3.39 12.81 -0.72
CA ALA A 206 -2.00 12.92 -1.15
C ALA A 206 -1.48 14.34 -0.98
N SER A 207 -0.17 14.52 -1.08
CA SER A 207 0.47 15.83 -1.04
C SER A 207 1.51 15.96 -2.14
N GLU A 208 1.66 17.19 -2.63
CA GLU A 208 2.95 17.65 -3.16
C GLU A 208 3.84 17.98 -1.97
N VAL A 209 5.05 17.47 -1.95
CA VAL A 209 6.01 17.68 -0.85
C VAL A 209 7.26 18.34 -1.38
N HIS A 210 7.59 19.52 -0.87
CA HIS A 210 8.82 20.24 -1.20
C HIS A 210 9.81 20.16 -0.04
N PHE A 211 11.07 19.95 -0.39
CA PHE A 211 12.21 19.94 0.53
C PHE A 211 13.14 21.10 0.15
N ASP A 212 13.31 22.05 1.06
CA ASP A 212 14.25 23.16 0.92
C ASP A 212 15.36 23.03 1.96
N ASN A 213 16.49 22.43 1.56
CA ASN A 213 17.65 22.20 2.40
C ASN A 213 17.33 21.55 3.76
N VAL A 214 16.46 20.54 3.74
CA VAL A 214 16.04 19.84 4.94
C VAL A 214 17.20 19.05 5.52
N SER A 215 17.62 19.39 6.74
CA SER A 215 18.71 18.71 7.44
C SER A 215 18.20 17.47 8.15
N VAL A 216 18.87 16.34 7.94
CA VAL A 216 18.65 15.07 8.65
C VAL A 216 19.97 14.49 9.14
N GLY A 217 19.92 13.72 10.22
CA GLY A 217 21.11 13.06 10.78
C GLY A 217 21.65 11.92 9.88
N ALA A 218 22.79 11.37 10.26
CA ALA A 218 23.35 10.19 9.61
C ALA A 218 22.45 8.95 9.83
N ASP A 219 21.80 8.89 10.95
CA ASP A 219 20.85 7.88 11.40
C ASP A 219 19.52 7.86 10.62
N ALA A 220 19.24 8.93 9.87
CA ALA A 220 18.06 8.97 8.98
C ALA A 220 18.19 8.06 7.75
N VAL A 221 19.38 7.58 7.42
CA VAL A 221 19.60 6.74 6.23
C VAL A 221 19.20 5.30 6.52
N ILE A 222 18.32 4.74 5.69
CA ILE A 222 18.00 3.31 5.74
C ILE A 222 18.93 2.57 4.78
N GLY A 223 19.75 1.68 5.31
CA GLY A 223 20.71 0.90 4.54
C GLY A 223 21.87 1.74 4.01
N ASP A 224 22.25 1.56 2.73
CA ASP A 224 23.36 2.26 2.07
C ASP A 224 22.84 3.47 1.30
N ALA A 225 23.35 4.66 1.65
CA ALA A 225 23.01 5.92 1.00
C ALA A 225 23.34 5.97 -0.50
N GLY A 226 24.25 5.13 -0.98
CA GLY A 226 24.65 5.04 -2.40
C GLY A 226 24.02 3.91 -3.18
N ASN A 227 23.35 2.97 -2.53
CA ASN A 227 22.81 1.75 -3.13
C ASN A 227 21.39 1.39 -2.65
N GLY A 228 20.52 2.38 -2.51
CA GLY A 228 19.15 2.20 -2.02
C GLY A 228 18.17 1.60 -3.04
N LEU A 229 18.49 1.58 -4.35
CA LEU A 229 17.54 1.12 -5.36
C LEU A 229 17.08 -0.34 -5.16
N PRO A 230 17.94 -1.33 -4.85
CA PRO A 230 17.48 -2.70 -4.60
C PRO A 230 16.50 -2.80 -3.42
N LEU A 231 16.69 -2.00 -2.38
CA LEU A 231 15.76 -1.91 -1.25
C LEU A 231 14.42 -1.30 -1.68
N ILE A 232 14.45 -0.22 -2.46
CA ILE A 232 13.24 0.44 -3.00
C ILE A 232 12.44 -0.54 -3.86
N GLU A 233 13.10 -1.26 -4.76
CA GLU A 233 12.47 -2.26 -5.63
C GLU A 233 11.88 -3.42 -4.83
N ARG A 234 12.58 -3.91 -3.81
CA ARG A 234 12.07 -4.97 -2.91
C ARG A 234 10.78 -4.54 -2.22
N VAL A 235 10.75 -3.37 -1.60
CA VAL A 235 9.56 -2.86 -0.91
C VAL A 235 8.44 -2.55 -1.90
N THR A 236 8.77 -2.09 -3.10
CA THR A 236 7.78 -1.87 -4.18
C THR A 236 7.12 -3.18 -4.61
N ASP A 237 7.87 -4.29 -4.72
CA ASP A 237 7.29 -5.60 -5.05
C ASP A 237 6.34 -6.09 -3.94
N GLU A 238 6.70 -5.89 -2.66
CA GLU A 238 5.83 -6.18 -1.52
C GLU A 238 4.54 -5.34 -1.56
N ALA A 239 4.67 -4.04 -1.86
CA ALA A 239 3.53 -3.14 -2.00
C ALA A 239 2.63 -3.52 -3.19
N ILE A 240 3.20 -3.98 -4.31
CA ILE A 240 2.44 -4.47 -5.47
C ILE A 240 1.61 -5.70 -5.09
N ALA A 241 2.21 -6.69 -4.41
CA ALA A 241 1.48 -7.89 -3.98
C ALA A 241 0.30 -7.54 -3.06
N ALA A 242 0.52 -6.67 -2.06
CA ALA A 242 -0.50 -6.19 -1.15
C ALA A 242 -1.62 -5.39 -1.86
N LEU A 243 -1.25 -4.52 -2.81
CA LEU A 243 -2.21 -3.75 -3.62
C LEU A 243 -3.05 -4.66 -4.54
N CYS A 244 -2.45 -5.74 -5.05
CA CYS A 244 -3.17 -6.74 -5.83
C CYS A 244 -4.24 -7.44 -4.97
N ALA A 245 -3.95 -7.74 -3.71
CA ALA A 245 -4.92 -8.32 -2.77
C ALA A 245 -6.09 -7.36 -2.48
N GLU A 246 -5.81 -6.08 -2.26
CA GLU A 246 -6.86 -5.04 -2.11
C GLU A 246 -7.78 -5.02 -3.33
N ALA A 247 -7.22 -5.03 -4.51
CA ALA A 247 -8.01 -5.02 -5.75
C ALA A 247 -8.85 -6.30 -5.92
N CYS A 248 -8.33 -7.48 -5.53
CA CYS A 248 -9.11 -8.73 -5.52
C CYS A 248 -10.32 -8.63 -4.60
N GLY A 249 -10.16 -8.08 -3.39
CA GLY A 249 -11.26 -7.84 -2.47
C GLY A 249 -12.34 -6.94 -3.07
N ALA A 250 -11.95 -5.82 -3.67
CA ALA A 250 -12.87 -4.88 -4.32
C ALA A 250 -13.61 -5.53 -5.52
N MET A 251 -12.90 -6.26 -6.38
CA MET A 251 -13.51 -6.97 -7.51
C MET A 251 -14.51 -8.03 -7.07
N LYS A 252 -14.21 -8.77 -6.01
CA LYS A 252 -15.11 -9.79 -5.44
C LYS A 252 -16.44 -9.19 -4.97
N VAL A 253 -16.40 -8.05 -4.29
CA VAL A 253 -17.60 -7.34 -3.86
C VAL A 253 -18.39 -6.82 -5.06
N ALA A 254 -17.74 -6.15 -6.02
CA ALA A 254 -18.39 -5.64 -7.23
C ALA A 254 -19.09 -6.77 -8.00
N GLN A 255 -18.44 -7.91 -8.18
CA GLN A 255 -19.02 -9.09 -8.84
C GLN A 255 -20.23 -9.62 -8.08
N ASN A 256 -20.12 -9.82 -6.76
CA ASN A 256 -21.22 -10.36 -5.95
C ASN A 256 -22.43 -9.43 -5.98
N MET A 257 -22.23 -8.13 -5.86
CA MET A 257 -23.30 -7.13 -5.97
C MET A 257 -23.96 -7.14 -7.34
N THR A 258 -23.21 -7.29 -8.42
CA THR A 258 -23.73 -7.39 -9.79
C THR A 258 -24.60 -8.62 -9.95
N VAL A 259 -24.14 -9.78 -9.48
CA VAL A 259 -24.91 -11.04 -9.51
C VAL A 259 -26.22 -10.89 -8.73
N GLU A 260 -26.15 -10.36 -7.51
CA GLU A 260 -27.33 -10.18 -6.66
C GLU A 260 -28.32 -9.18 -7.26
N TYR A 261 -27.85 -8.05 -7.77
CA TYR A 261 -28.70 -7.08 -8.44
C TYR A 261 -29.38 -7.71 -9.65
N SER A 262 -28.66 -8.50 -10.45
CA SER A 262 -29.21 -9.17 -11.62
C SER A 262 -30.33 -10.16 -11.29
N ARG A 263 -30.31 -10.77 -10.08
CA ARG A 263 -31.34 -11.67 -9.59
C ARG A 263 -32.60 -10.96 -9.11
N THR A 264 -32.44 -9.74 -8.58
CA THR A 264 -33.53 -8.98 -7.95
C THR A 264 -34.18 -7.99 -8.91
N ARG A 265 -33.39 -7.35 -9.79
CA ARG A 265 -33.90 -6.36 -10.77
C ARG A 265 -34.70 -7.05 -11.86
N LYS A 266 -35.94 -6.59 -12.06
CA LYS A 266 -36.82 -7.08 -13.14
C LYS A 266 -36.97 -6.05 -14.25
N GLN A 267 -36.90 -6.52 -15.50
CA GLN A 267 -37.29 -5.81 -16.72
C GLN A 267 -37.94 -6.81 -17.68
N PHE A 268 -38.86 -6.34 -18.50
CA PHE A 268 -39.61 -7.20 -19.45
C PHE A 268 -40.29 -8.41 -18.75
N GLY A 269 -40.77 -8.21 -17.51
CA GLY A 269 -41.47 -9.24 -16.74
C GLY A 269 -40.59 -10.31 -16.08
N THR A 270 -39.25 -10.24 -16.21
CA THR A 270 -38.34 -11.26 -15.68
C THR A 270 -37.11 -10.62 -15.00
N PRO A 271 -36.45 -11.32 -14.04
CA PRO A 271 -35.13 -10.89 -13.55
C PRO A 271 -34.14 -10.72 -14.70
N ILE A 272 -33.36 -9.62 -14.68
CA ILE A 272 -32.41 -9.34 -15.78
C ILE A 272 -31.30 -10.38 -15.89
N GLY A 273 -30.95 -11.07 -14.79
CA GLY A 273 -30.00 -12.19 -14.78
C GLY A 273 -30.44 -13.42 -15.60
N LYS A 274 -31.65 -13.45 -16.12
CA LYS A 274 -32.09 -14.49 -17.08
C LYS A 274 -31.67 -14.19 -18.52
N PHE A 275 -31.22 -12.97 -18.81
CA PHE A 275 -30.72 -12.63 -20.15
C PHE A 275 -29.30 -13.16 -20.33
N GLN A 276 -29.10 -14.02 -21.32
CA GLN A 276 -27.85 -14.75 -21.57
C GLN A 276 -26.66 -13.81 -21.75
N VAL A 277 -26.83 -12.65 -22.37
CA VAL A 277 -25.75 -11.67 -22.53
C VAL A 277 -25.21 -11.17 -21.21
N LEU A 278 -26.05 -11.00 -20.17
CA LEU A 278 -25.61 -10.60 -18.84
C LEU A 278 -24.97 -11.78 -18.08
N GLN A 279 -25.47 -13.00 -18.30
CA GLN A 279 -24.83 -14.20 -17.73
C GLN A 279 -23.39 -14.35 -18.23
N HIS A 280 -23.16 -14.21 -19.54
CA HIS A 280 -21.82 -14.28 -20.11
C HIS A 280 -20.91 -13.20 -19.51
N LYS A 281 -21.39 -11.96 -19.39
CA LYS A 281 -20.64 -10.88 -18.76
C LYS A 281 -20.25 -11.19 -17.32
N MET A 282 -21.18 -11.71 -16.50
CA MET A 282 -20.91 -12.10 -15.12
C MET A 282 -19.92 -13.25 -15.02
N VAL A 283 -19.97 -14.21 -15.95
CA VAL A 283 -18.98 -15.31 -16.03
C VAL A 283 -17.60 -14.77 -16.39
N ASP A 284 -17.51 -13.84 -17.36
CA ASP A 284 -16.25 -13.21 -17.73
C ASP A 284 -15.66 -12.42 -16.53
N MET A 285 -16.50 -11.67 -15.79
CA MET A 285 -16.08 -10.97 -14.56
C MET A 285 -15.54 -11.95 -13.52
N PHE A 286 -16.20 -13.11 -13.35
CA PHE A 286 -15.75 -14.16 -12.43
C PHE A 286 -14.37 -14.70 -12.84
N MET A 287 -14.17 -15.03 -14.11
CA MET A 287 -12.89 -15.53 -14.61
C MET A 287 -11.77 -14.51 -14.42
N GLU A 288 -12.04 -13.24 -14.69
CA GLU A 288 -11.08 -12.14 -14.46
C GLU A 288 -10.68 -12.00 -12.99
N ALA A 289 -11.66 -12.08 -12.08
CA ALA A 289 -11.43 -12.02 -10.64
C ALA A 289 -10.62 -13.23 -10.12
N GLU A 290 -10.99 -14.46 -10.48
CA GLU A 290 -10.32 -15.69 -10.03
C GLU A 290 -8.87 -15.79 -10.54
N GLN A 291 -8.61 -15.40 -11.80
CA GLN A 291 -7.26 -15.32 -12.31
C GLN A 291 -6.43 -14.27 -11.56
N SER A 292 -7.06 -13.17 -11.15
CA SER A 292 -6.41 -12.12 -10.35
C SER A 292 -6.03 -12.61 -8.95
N VAL A 293 -6.89 -13.40 -8.30
CA VAL A 293 -6.59 -14.06 -7.01
C VAL A 293 -5.38 -14.99 -7.17
N SER A 294 -5.38 -15.84 -8.19
CA SER A 294 -4.27 -16.77 -8.46
C SER A 294 -2.94 -16.05 -8.68
N MET A 295 -2.96 -14.94 -9.43
CA MET A 295 -1.77 -14.13 -9.68
C MET A 295 -1.30 -13.37 -8.43
N THR A 296 -2.22 -12.95 -7.57
CA THR A 296 -1.90 -12.31 -6.28
C THR A 296 -1.21 -13.31 -5.35
N TYR A 297 -1.73 -14.52 -5.23
CA TYR A 297 -1.08 -15.58 -4.46
C TYR A 297 0.32 -15.90 -4.99
N MET A 298 0.45 -16.05 -6.31
CA MET A 298 1.75 -16.27 -6.92
C MET A 298 2.74 -15.13 -6.58
N ALA A 299 2.31 -13.87 -6.69
CA ALA A 299 3.17 -12.73 -6.38
C ALA A 299 3.58 -12.72 -4.89
N THR A 300 2.62 -12.95 -3.98
CA THR A 300 2.89 -12.99 -2.54
C THR A 300 3.84 -14.12 -2.14
N LEU A 301 3.63 -15.34 -2.66
CA LEU A 301 4.48 -16.50 -2.36
C LEU A 301 5.88 -16.39 -2.98
N LYS A 302 6.05 -15.59 -4.03
CA LYS A 302 7.34 -15.38 -4.69
C LYS A 302 8.12 -14.19 -4.14
N LEU A 303 7.62 -13.49 -3.12
CA LEU A 303 8.33 -12.35 -2.54
C LEU A 303 9.70 -12.72 -1.95
N ASP A 304 9.85 -13.90 -1.38
CA ASP A 304 11.10 -14.34 -0.74
C ASP A 304 12.04 -15.15 -1.68
N GLU A 305 11.65 -15.28 -2.94
CA GLU A 305 12.51 -15.87 -3.98
C GLU A 305 13.58 -14.88 -4.47
N ASP A 306 14.42 -15.32 -5.39
CA ASP A 306 15.42 -14.46 -6.01
C ASP A 306 14.80 -13.22 -6.68
N GLU A 307 15.62 -12.19 -6.89
CA GLU A 307 15.18 -10.90 -7.43
C GLU A 307 14.46 -11.03 -8.78
N VAL A 308 14.94 -11.87 -9.68
CA VAL A 308 14.37 -12.02 -11.03
C VAL A 308 12.99 -12.68 -10.94
N THR A 309 12.85 -13.73 -10.16
CA THR A 309 11.60 -14.46 -9.93
C THR A 309 10.58 -13.56 -9.27
N ARG A 310 10.96 -12.85 -8.22
CA ARG A 310 10.12 -11.89 -7.50
C ARG A 310 9.59 -10.79 -8.42
N LYS A 311 10.47 -10.09 -9.13
CA LYS A 311 10.10 -8.99 -10.05
C LYS A 311 9.18 -9.45 -11.17
N LYS A 312 9.41 -10.64 -11.74
CA LYS A 312 8.52 -11.22 -12.75
C LYS A 312 7.14 -11.50 -12.20
N ALA A 313 7.04 -12.09 -11.01
CA ALA A 313 5.77 -12.39 -10.37
C ALA A 313 4.98 -11.12 -10.02
N ALA A 314 5.61 -10.13 -9.39
CA ALA A 314 5.00 -8.84 -9.08
C ALA A 314 4.51 -8.11 -10.34
N SER A 315 5.34 -8.05 -11.39
CA SER A 315 4.98 -7.41 -12.66
C SER A 315 3.81 -8.12 -13.36
N ALA A 316 3.80 -9.45 -13.40
CA ALA A 316 2.72 -10.23 -14.00
C ALA A 316 1.40 -10.03 -13.25
N ALA A 317 1.42 -10.08 -11.92
CA ALA A 317 0.25 -9.80 -11.08
C ALA A 317 -0.28 -8.37 -11.32
N LYS A 318 0.61 -7.36 -11.34
CA LYS A 318 0.23 -5.96 -11.54
C LYS A 318 -0.45 -5.72 -12.89
N VAL A 319 0.06 -6.35 -13.97
CA VAL A 319 -0.56 -6.29 -15.30
C VAL A 319 -1.95 -6.90 -15.27
N ARG A 320 -2.07 -8.12 -14.70
CA ARG A 320 -3.36 -8.83 -14.62
C ARG A 320 -4.40 -8.05 -13.83
N ILE A 321 -4.03 -7.57 -12.65
CA ILE A 321 -4.92 -6.78 -11.78
C ILE A 321 -5.38 -5.49 -12.47
N GLY A 322 -4.50 -4.81 -13.20
CA GLY A 322 -4.85 -3.59 -13.93
C GLY A 322 -5.90 -3.83 -15.03
N GLN A 323 -5.80 -4.95 -15.74
CA GLN A 323 -6.75 -5.35 -16.77
C GLN A 323 -8.09 -5.81 -16.16
N ALA A 324 -8.01 -6.71 -15.17
CA ALA A 324 -9.18 -7.27 -14.51
C ALA A 324 -10.00 -6.22 -13.76
N GLY A 325 -9.35 -5.36 -12.97
CA GLY A 325 -10.01 -4.29 -12.23
C GLY A 325 -10.76 -3.33 -13.14
N ARG A 326 -10.16 -2.97 -14.28
CA ARG A 326 -10.86 -2.18 -15.30
C ARG A 326 -12.06 -2.93 -15.88
N PHE A 327 -11.89 -4.20 -16.24
CA PHE A 327 -12.95 -5.01 -16.85
C PHE A 327 -14.12 -5.20 -15.87
N VAL A 328 -13.85 -5.64 -14.65
CA VAL A 328 -14.87 -5.84 -13.61
C VAL A 328 -15.58 -4.54 -13.30
N GLY A 329 -14.84 -3.44 -13.03
CA GLY A 329 -15.43 -2.15 -12.70
C GLY A 329 -16.26 -1.51 -13.81
N GLN A 330 -16.04 -1.86 -15.09
CA GLN A 330 -16.83 -1.35 -16.21
C GLN A 330 -18.06 -2.21 -16.52
N ASN A 331 -18.10 -3.47 -16.08
CA ASN A 331 -19.18 -4.40 -16.37
C ASN A 331 -20.09 -4.67 -15.17
N ALA A 332 -19.70 -4.18 -13.96
CA ALA A 332 -20.48 -4.28 -12.73
C ALA A 332 -21.74 -3.37 -12.70
#